data_7b48835c9c8576108439b0dc16edee5d
#
_entry.id   7b48835c9c8576108439b0dc16edee5d
#
_cell.length_a   1.000
_cell.length_b   1.000
_cell.length_c   1.000
_cell.angle_alpha   90.00
_cell.angle_beta   90.00
_cell.angle_gamma   90.00
#
_symmetry.space_group_name_H-M   'P 1'
#
loop_
_entity.id
_entity.type
_entity.pdbx_description
1 polymer ?
#
loop_
_entity_poly.entity_id
_entity_poly.type
_entity_poly.pdbx_seq_one_letter_code
_entity_poly.pdbx_strand_id
1 'polypeptide(L)'
;LSMSTKWNDKKQNEVKSPISLVLSAFASINDVEKYVTPRTEKNSSLFLIDLGNNANRMGGSALDQTCNIVNNEPPRISNISTLNNYFNCTQELIKNNLLNAYHDRSDGGLIISLIEMGFASNMSIKLKKQNLTSIEIYKFLFNEELGGVFSISSNNKNKFMNILKKYKLISLCRELGTIKKEENPSIEIIDANYIESLSNLRKYWSELSYLIQSKRDNKKTASEEYQEKINYHKNIHKQIEPKATYSFKDKIKKSLIHKSKPKIAIFRE
;
A
#
# COMPACT_ATOMS: atom_id res chain seq x y z
N LEU A 1 -6.10 6.76 21.72
CA LEU A 1 -7.39 6.35 22.27
C LEU A 1 -8.46 6.49 21.23
N SER A 2 -9.29 5.47 21.08
CA SER A 2 -10.44 5.49 20.19
C SER A 2 -11.58 6.26 20.85
N MET A 3 -12.28 7.06 20.05
CA MET A 3 -13.47 7.79 20.50
C MET A 3 -14.63 7.50 19.57
N SER A 4 -15.82 7.37 20.12
CA SER A 4 -17.06 7.33 19.37
C SER A 4 -17.74 8.69 19.47
N THR A 5 -18.16 9.24 18.35
CA THR A 5 -18.92 10.48 18.30
C THR A 5 -20.36 10.19 17.90
N LYS A 6 -21.29 10.74 18.66
CA LYS A 6 -22.72 10.65 18.38
C LYS A 6 -23.33 12.05 18.42
N TRP A 7 -24.10 12.41 17.41
CA TRP A 7 -24.82 13.69 17.35
C TRP A 7 -26.07 13.57 16.50
N ASN A 8 -27.02 14.45 16.71
CA ASN A 8 -28.22 14.53 15.93
C ASN A 8 -28.17 15.77 15.04
N ASP A 9 -28.61 15.63 13.80
CA ASP A 9 -28.77 16.75 12.90
C ASP A 9 -30.05 17.59 13.28
N LYS A 10 -30.27 18.69 12.56
CA LYS A 10 -31.46 19.54 12.76
C LYS A 10 -32.79 18.82 12.49
N LYS A 11 -32.77 17.68 11.79
CA LYS A 11 -33.93 16.84 11.48
C LYS A 11 -34.08 15.64 12.43
N GLN A 12 -33.33 15.61 13.53
CA GLN A 12 -33.29 14.52 14.50
C GLN A 12 -32.73 13.20 13.95
N ASN A 13 -32.05 13.21 12.79
CA ASN A 13 -31.32 12.04 12.33
C ASN A 13 -30.06 11.84 13.19
N GLU A 14 -29.89 10.62 13.67
CA GLU A 14 -28.73 10.27 14.49
C GLU A 14 -27.52 9.97 13.58
N VAL A 15 -26.41 10.63 13.82
CA VAL A 15 -25.12 10.36 13.19
C VAL A 15 -24.18 9.75 14.25
N LYS A 16 -23.68 8.57 13.96
CA LYS A 16 -22.70 7.86 14.79
C LYS A 16 -21.43 7.64 14.00
N SER A 17 -20.28 7.98 14.55
CA SER A 17 -19.02 7.46 14.04
C SER A 17 -18.74 6.09 14.66
N PRO A 18 -18.17 5.15 13.89
CA PRO A 18 -17.74 3.87 14.44
C PRO A 18 -16.64 4.08 15.48
N ILE A 19 -16.53 3.12 16.39
CA ILE A 19 -15.38 3.06 17.29
C ILE A 19 -14.16 2.73 16.46
N SER A 20 -13.13 3.59 16.52
CA SER A 20 -11.87 3.40 15.82
C SER A 20 -10.70 3.51 16.76
N LEU A 21 -9.66 2.72 16.50
CA LEU A 21 -8.40 2.76 17.22
C LEU A 21 -7.31 3.29 16.29
N VAL A 22 -6.75 4.44 16.64
CA VAL A 22 -5.60 5.01 15.91
C VAL A 22 -4.34 4.80 16.73
N LEU A 23 -3.39 4.07 16.16
CA LEU A 23 -2.08 3.80 16.75
C LEU A 23 -1.00 4.49 15.92
N SER A 24 -0.13 5.24 16.57
CA SER A 24 1.04 5.83 15.95
C SER A 24 2.31 5.24 16.60
N ALA A 25 3.19 4.69 15.78
CA ALA A 25 4.47 4.15 16.23
C ALA A 25 5.62 4.98 15.65
N PHE A 26 6.60 5.30 16.48
CA PHE A 26 7.77 6.08 16.10
C PHE A 26 9.03 5.30 16.41
N ALA A 27 9.95 5.26 15.45
CA ALA A 27 11.26 4.65 15.63
C ALA A 27 12.33 5.47 14.91
N SER A 28 13.55 5.48 15.46
CA SER A 28 14.70 6.06 14.78
C SER A 28 15.23 5.10 13.72
N ILE A 29 15.68 5.64 12.58
CA ILE A 29 16.38 4.90 11.54
C ILE A 29 17.80 5.41 11.43
N ASN A 30 18.75 4.50 11.15
CA ASN A 30 20.18 4.85 11.06
C ASN A 30 20.55 5.42 9.68
N ASP A 31 19.79 5.11 8.66
CA ASP A 31 20.07 5.47 7.27
C ASP A 31 18.78 5.80 6.55
N VAL A 32 18.57 7.09 6.31
CA VAL A 32 17.35 7.60 5.66
C VAL A 32 17.25 7.22 4.18
N GLU A 33 18.35 6.77 3.56
CA GLU A 33 18.34 6.30 2.18
C GLU A 33 17.84 4.86 2.04
N LYS A 34 17.81 4.10 3.14
CA LYS A 34 17.29 2.72 3.19
C LYS A 34 15.83 2.68 3.53
N TYR A 35 15.01 3.14 2.62
CA TYR A 35 13.56 3.05 2.71
C TYR A 35 12.98 2.29 1.53
N VAL A 36 11.80 1.72 1.71
CA VAL A 36 11.05 1.04 0.66
C VAL A 36 9.66 1.66 0.58
N THR A 37 9.20 1.87 -0.64
CA THR A 37 7.88 2.44 -0.94
C THR A 37 7.05 1.44 -1.76
N PRO A 38 5.76 1.67 -1.97
CA PRO A 38 4.95 0.89 -2.91
C PRO A 38 5.35 1.06 -4.39
N ARG A 39 6.24 2.02 -4.70
CA ARG A 39 6.66 2.31 -6.07
C ARG A 39 7.61 1.22 -6.59
N THR A 40 7.08 0.37 -7.46
CA THR A 40 7.81 -0.73 -8.05
C THR A 40 8.56 -0.33 -9.34
N GLU A 41 9.40 -1.23 -9.83
CA GLU A 41 10.17 -1.06 -11.06
C GLU A 41 9.71 -2.05 -12.14
N LYS A 42 9.94 -1.69 -13.41
CA LYS A 42 9.67 -2.57 -14.54
C LYS A 42 10.44 -3.90 -14.43
N ASN A 43 9.86 -4.97 -14.99
CA ASN A 43 10.44 -6.31 -15.01
C ASN A 43 10.65 -6.93 -13.62
N SER A 44 9.88 -6.48 -12.63
CA SER A 44 9.84 -7.10 -11.31
C SER A 44 8.73 -8.15 -11.23
N SER A 45 8.96 -9.16 -10.41
CA SER A 45 7.93 -10.12 -9.98
C SER A 45 7.32 -9.69 -8.68
N LEU A 46 6.02 -9.91 -8.53
CA LEU A 46 5.27 -9.67 -7.30
C LEU A 46 5.08 -10.97 -6.53
N PHE A 47 5.31 -10.91 -5.22
CA PHE A 47 5.13 -12.00 -4.28
C PHE A 47 4.25 -11.56 -3.12
N LEU A 48 3.27 -12.37 -2.75
CA LEU A 48 2.52 -12.23 -1.51
C LEU A 48 3.15 -13.12 -0.44
N ILE A 49 3.40 -12.60 0.73
CA ILE A 49 3.59 -13.42 1.94
C ILE A 49 2.30 -13.30 2.75
N ASP A 50 1.57 -14.42 2.84
CA ASP A 50 0.25 -14.50 3.47
C ASP A 50 0.34 -15.13 4.86
N LEU A 51 0.23 -14.32 5.90
CA LEU A 51 0.26 -14.79 7.29
C LEU A 51 -1.05 -15.47 7.73
N GLY A 52 -2.13 -15.28 6.96
CA GLY A 52 -3.37 -16.02 7.13
C GLY A 52 -3.29 -17.49 6.69
N ASN A 53 -2.19 -17.87 6.00
CA ASN A 53 -1.97 -19.24 5.52
C ASN A 53 -3.14 -19.79 4.69
N ASN A 54 -3.61 -18.99 3.74
CA ASN A 54 -4.76 -19.29 2.86
C ASN A 54 -6.12 -19.45 3.59
N ALA A 55 -6.26 -19.02 4.83
CA ALA A 55 -7.54 -19.03 5.52
C ALA A 55 -8.56 -18.10 4.85
N ASN A 56 -8.09 -17.00 4.23
CA ASN A 56 -8.89 -16.06 3.47
C ASN A 56 -10.16 -15.63 4.23
N ARG A 57 -10.02 -15.30 5.53
CA ARG A 57 -11.12 -14.86 6.38
C ARG A 57 -11.59 -13.47 5.98
N MET A 58 -12.89 -13.31 5.83
CA MET A 58 -13.50 -12.09 5.26
C MET A 58 -14.17 -11.19 6.31
N GLY A 59 -14.36 -11.68 7.54
CA GLY A 59 -15.15 -10.97 8.55
C GLY A 59 -14.65 -9.57 8.83
N GLY A 60 -15.53 -8.57 8.65
CA GLY A 60 -15.23 -7.16 8.84
C GLY A 60 -14.43 -6.49 7.71
N SER A 61 -14.17 -7.20 6.61
CA SER A 61 -13.47 -6.62 5.45
C SER A 61 -14.25 -5.46 4.81
N ALA A 62 -13.54 -4.59 4.10
CA ALA A 62 -14.17 -3.49 3.35
C ALA A 62 -15.19 -4.01 2.33
N LEU A 63 -14.95 -5.18 1.72
CA LEU A 63 -15.92 -5.81 0.82
C LEU A 63 -17.20 -6.20 1.58
N ASP A 64 -17.09 -6.85 2.73
CA ASP A 64 -18.24 -7.20 3.55
C ASP A 64 -19.07 -5.98 3.94
N GLN A 65 -18.40 -4.91 4.36
CA GLN A 65 -19.05 -3.66 4.73
C GLN A 65 -19.78 -3.00 3.55
N THR A 66 -19.17 -2.96 2.38
CA THR A 66 -19.78 -2.34 1.17
C THR A 66 -20.93 -3.16 0.61
N CYS A 67 -20.89 -4.49 0.74
CA CYS A 67 -21.92 -5.40 0.26
C CYS A 67 -22.98 -5.73 1.34
N ASN A 68 -22.87 -5.17 2.56
CA ASN A 68 -23.71 -5.50 3.72
C ASN A 68 -23.76 -7.02 4.02
N ILE A 69 -22.61 -7.67 3.87
CA ILE A 69 -22.44 -9.11 4.18
C ILE A 69 -21.89 -9.23 5.59
N VAL A 70 -22.38 -10.20 6.35
CA VAL A 70 -21.85 -10.52 7.68
C VAL A 70 -21.12 -11.85 7.63
N ASN A 71 -19.80 -11.79 7.69
CA ASN A 71 -18.94 -12.95 7.90
C ASN A 71 -18.44 -12.97 9.35
N ASN A 72 -18.47 -14.15 9.97
CA ASN A 72 -18.18 -14.29 11.41
C ASN A 72 -16.70 -14.54 11.71
N GLU A 73 -15.85 -14.70 10.70
CA GLU A 73 -14.44 -14.99 10.88
C GLU A 73 -13.57 -13.79 10.42
N PRO A 74 -13.15 -12.92 11.35
CA PRO A 74 -12.23 -11.84 11.02
C PRO A 74 -10.79 -12.36 10.87
N PRO A 75 -9.92 -11.63 10.12
CA PRO A 75 -8.50 -11.86 10.10
C PRO A 75 -7.91 -11.88 11.51
N ARG A 76 -6.99 -12.78 11.75
CA ARG A 76 -6.32 -12.90 13.06
C ARG A 76 -4.90 -13.45 12.95
N ILE A 77 -4.06 -13.10 13.91
CA ILE A 77 -2.74 -13.70 14.05
C ILE A 77 -2.91 -15.12 14.59
N SER A 78 -2.61 -16.12 13.78
CA SER A 78 -2.66 -17.52 14.20
C SER A 78 -1.40 -17.95 14.94
N ASN A 79 -0.24 -17.29 14.65
CA ASN A 79 1.05 -17.64 15.25
C ASN A 79 1.95 -16.41 15.35
N ILE A 80 2.21 -15.98 16.59
CA ILE A 80 3.07 -14.82 16.89
C ILE A 80 4.52 -15.05 16.41
N SER A 81 5.03 -16.28 16.49
CA SER A 81 6.35 -16.63 15.99
C SER A 81 6.51 -16.38 14.49
N THR A 82 5.46 -16.70 13.72
CA THR A 82 5.41 -16.46 12.28
C THR A 82 5.40 -14.95 11.96
N LEU A 83 4.66 -14.16 12.73
CA LEU A 83 4.67 -12.70 12.61
C LEU A 83 6.06 -12.12 12.89
N ASN A 84 6.74 -12.62 13.94
CA ASN A 84 8.10 -12.21 14.29
C ASN A 84 9.09 -12.56 13.18
N ASN A 85 8.97 -13.76 12.62
CA ASN A 85 9.79 -14.19 11.48
C ASN A 85 9.54 -13.32 10.24
N TYR A 86 8.29 -12.97 9.96
CA TYR A 86 7.91 -12.07 8.87
C TYR A 86 8.55 -10.68 9.03
N PHE A 87 8.46 -10.08 10.22
CA PHE A 87 9.08 -8.80 10.51
C PHE A 87 10.59 -8.85 10.29
N ASN A 88 11.28 -9.82 10.90
CA ASN A 88 12.72 -9.97 10.78
C ASN A 88 13.16 -10.25 9.33
N CYS A 89 12.41 -11.06 8.61
CA CYS A 89 12.63 -11.32 7.19
C CYS A 89 12.54 -10.03 6.36
N THR A 90 11.49 -9.25 6.56
CA THR A 90 11.28 -7.98 5.86
C THR A 90 12.41 -6.99 6.16
N GLN A 91 12.83 -6.87 7.41
CA GLN A 91 13.97 -6.04 7.82
C GLN A 91 15.29 -6.49 7.16
N GLU A 92 15.53 -7.79 7.07
CA GLU A 92 16.75 -8.32 6.41
C GLU A 92 16.71 -8.06 4.91
N LEU A 93 15.55 -8.20 4.26
CA LEU A 93 15.37 -7.89 2.84
C LEU A 93 15.65 -6.41 2.54
N ILE A 94 15.13 -5.50 3.37
CA ILE A 94 15.35 -4.05 3.25
C ILE A 94 16.84 -3.74 3.45
N LYS A 95 17.44 -4.25 4.53
CA LYS A 95 18.86 -4.03 4.85
C LYS A 95 19.80 -4.45 3.72
N ASN A 96 19.45 -5.51 3.01
CA ASN A 96 20.25 -6.05 1.92
C ASN A 96 19.88 -5.46 0.54
N ASN A 97 19.00 -4.45 0.47
CA ASN A 97 18.54 -3.80 -0.76
C ASN A 97 17.99 -4.81 -1.79
N LEU A 98 17.21 -5.79 -1.32
CA LEU A 98 16.65 -6.84 -2.19
C LEU A 98 15.24 -6.52 -2.67
N LEU A 99 14.57 -5.52 -2.09
CA LEU A 99 13.22 -5.11 -2.44
C LEU A 99 13.25 -3.91 -3.38
N ASN A 100 12.50 -4.00 -4.48
CA ASN A 100 12.20 -2.85 -5.32
C ASN A 100 11.03 -2.05 -4.75
N ALA A 101 10.03 -2.75 -4.21
CA ALA A 101 8.87 -2.15 -3.54
C ALA A 101 8.27 -3.09 -2.50
N TYR A 102 7.50 -2.52 -1.60
CA TYR A 102 6.75 -3.23 -0.57
C TYR A 102 5.44 -2.50 -0.29
N HIS A 103 4.39 -3.27 -0.06
CA HIS A 103 3.09 -2.77 0.40
C HIS A 103 2.45 -3.78 1.36
N ASP A 104 1.95 -3.32 2.50
CA ASP A 104 1.15 -4.16 3.38
C ASP A 104 -0.15 -4.58 2.68
N ARG A 105 -0.64 -5.78 2.98
CA ARG A 105 -2.04 -6.07 2.69
C ARG A 105 -2.89 -5.40 3.76
N SER A 106 -3.62 -4.37 3.36
CA SER A 106 -4.40 -3.50 4.24
C SER A 106 -5.88 -3.51 3.88
N ASP A 107 -6.61 -2.47 4.26
CA ASP A 107 -8.04 -2.32 3.98
C ASP A 107 -8.35 -2.51 2.49
N GLY A 108 -9.38 -3.30 2.19
CA GLY A 108 -9.73 -3.70 0.83
C GLY A 108 -8.93 -4.88 0.28
N GLY A 109 -7.99 -5.42 1.06
CA GLY A 109 -7.26 -6.65 0.77
C GLY A 109 -6.18 -6.52 -0.31
N LEU A 110 -5.78 -7.67 -0.84
CA LEU A 110 -4.70 -7.77 -1.83
C LEU A 110 -4.95 -6.91 -3.08
N ILE A 111 -6.18 -6.86 -3.57
CA ILE A 111 -6.51 -6.13 -4.80
C ILE A 111 -6.23 -4.64 -4.65
N ILE A 112 -6.61 -4.04 -3.53
CA ILE A 112 -6.39 -2.61 -3.28
C ILE A 112 -4.88 -2.34 -3.13
N SER A 113 -4.15 -3.16 -2.38
CA SER A 113 -2.69 -3.03 -2.27
C SER A 113 -1.99 -3.06 -3.65
N LEU A 114 -2.43 -3.95 -4.55
CA LEU A 114 -1.90 -4.02 -5.92
C LEU A 114 -2.27 -2.78 -6.75
N ILE A 115 -3.51 -2.29 -6.64
CA ILE A 115 -3.95 -1.07 -7.32
C ILE A 115 -3.11 0.12 -6.86
N GLU A 116 -2.87 0.27 -5.56
CA GLU A 116 -2.06 1.34 -4.98
C GLU A 116 -0.59 1.25 -5.41
N MET A 117 -0.02 0.04 -5.51
CA MET A 117 1.31 -0.17 -6.11
C MET A 117 1.32 0.24 -7.59
N GLY A 118 0.27 -0.07 -8.34
CA GLY A 118 0.07 0.38 -9.72
C GLY A 118 -0.01 1.90 -9.82
N PHE A 119 -0.72 2.54 -8.89
CA PHE A 119 -0.81 4.00 -8.81
C PHE A 119 0.55 4.65 -8.51
N ALA A 120 1.28 4.13 -7.53
CA ALA A 120 2.58 4.66 -7.14
C ALA A 120 3.63 4.57 -8.27
N SER A 121 3.56 3.50 -9.07
CA SER A 121 4.52 3.19 -10.13
C SER A 121 4.10 3.72 -11.49
N ASN A 122 2.81 3.93 -11.70
CA ASN A 122 2.19 4.14 -13.02
C ASN A 122 2.54 3.01 -14.02
N MET A 123 2.43 1.77 -13.56
CA MET A 123 2.77 0.56 -14.33
C MET A 123 1.64 -0.45 -14.25
N SER A 124 1.48 -1.23 -15.32
CA SER A 124 0.55 -2.34 -15.36
C SER A 124 0.98 -3.47 -14.45
N ILE A 125 -0.01 -4.10 -13.80
CA ILE A 125 0.16 -5.30 -12.99
C ILE A 125 -0.65 -6.42 -13.62
N LYS A 126 0.02 -7.51 -13.96
CA LYS A 126 -0.62 -8.70 -14.49
C LYS A 126 -0.46 -9.85 -13.49
N LEU A 127 -1.59 -10.27 -12.90
CA LEU A 127 -1.62 -11.46 -12.06
C LEU A 127 -1.61 -12.70 -12.94
N LYS A 128 -0.72 -13.62 -12.63
CA LYS A 128 -0.71 -14.93 -13.27
C LYS A 128 -1.86 -15.77 -12.74
N LYS A 129 -2.26 -16.78 -13.53
CA LYS A 129 -3.30 -17.73 -13.14
C LYS A 129 -2.94 -18.43 -11.83
N GLN A 130 -3.84 -18.36 -10.86
CA GLN A 130 -3.71 -18.99 -9.54
C GLN A 130 -4.48 -20.32 -9.44
N ASN A 131 -5.29 -20.65 -10.47
CA ASN A 131 -6.17 -21.81 -10.54
C ASN A 131 -7.22 -21.84 -9.41
N LEU A 132 -7.78 -20.68 -9.10
CA LEU A 132 -8.81 -20.50 -8.10
C LEU A 132 -10.21 -20.52 -8.75
N THR A 133 -11.20 -21.04 -8.04
CA THR A 133 -12.62 -20.91 -8.43
C THR A 133 -13.08 -19.46 -8.29
N SER A 134 -14.26 -19.14 -8.85
CA SER A 134 -14.80 -17.77 -8.77
C SER A 134 -14.98 -17.29 -7.33
N ILE A 135 -15.37 -18.15 -6.40
CA ILE A 135 -15.51 -17.78 -4.98
C ILE A 135 -14.16 -17.63 -4.30
N GLU A 136 -13.22 -18.52 -4.60
CA GLU A 136 -11.87 -18.47 -4.01
C GLU A 136 -11.10 -17.24 -4.48
N ILE A 137 -11.24 -16.84 -5.75
CA ILE A 137 -10.56 -15.64 -6.25
C ILE A 137 -11.04 -14.38 -5.54
N TYR A 138 -12.36 -14.24 -5.26
CA TYR A 138 -12.86 -13.10 -4.49
C TYR A 138 -12.29 -13.10 -3.07
N LYS A 139 -12.35 -14.22 -2.37
CA LYS A 139 -11.78 -14.34 -1.03
C LYS A 139 -10.28 -14.05 -1.02
N PHE A 140 -9.54 -14.54 -2.01
CA PHE A 140 -8.11 -14.31 -2.14
C PHE A 140 -7.78 -12.83 -2.37
N LEU A 141 -8.56 -12.13 -3.18
CA LEU A 141 -8.32 -10.74 -3.53
C LEU A 141 -8.74 -9.75 -2.43
N PHE A 142 -9.83 -10.03 -1.73
CA PHE A 142 -10.47 -9.06 -0.84
C PHE A 142 -10.33 -9.37 0.66
N ASN A 143 -9.71 -10.51 1.04
CA ASN A 143 -9.42 -10.72 2.46
C ASN A 143 -8.34 -9.76 2.96
N GLU A 144 -8.48 -9.36 4.21
CA GLU A 144 -7.58 -8.45 4.90
C GLU A 144 -6.68 -9.19 5.92
N GLU A 145 -6.33 -10.44 5.60
CA GLU A 145 -5.37 -11.20 6.39
C GLU A 145 -4.02 -10.49 6.45
N LEU A 146 -3.31 -10.60 7.56
CA LEU A 146 -1.97 -10.02 7.68
C LEU A 146 -1.02 -10.55 6.60
N GLY A 147 -0.13 -9.71 6.16
CA GLY A 147 0.85 -10.03 5.13
C GLY A 147 1.23 -8.82 4.30
N GLY A 148 1.94 -9.05 3.21
CA GLY A 148 2.34 -7.94 2.33
C GLY A 148 2.78 -8.41 0.95
N VAL A 149 2.80 -7.46 0.03
CA VAL A 149 3.23 -7.64 -1.36
C VAL A 149 4.66 -7.13 -1.51
N PHE A 150 5.51 -7.98 -2.01
CA PHE A 150 6.94 -7.73 -2.24
C PHE A 150 7.21 -7.67 -3.74
N SER A 151 7.84 -6.60 -4.20
CA SER A 151 8.32 -6.48 -5.58
C SER A 151 9.81 -6.78 -5.63
N ILE A 152 10.18 -7.79 -6.42
CA ILE A 152 11.54 -8.34 -6.48
C ILE A 152 12.02 -8.32 -7.91
N SER A 153 13.23 -7.80 -8.16
CA SER A 153 13.88 -7.95 -9.46
C SER A 153 14.26 -9.40 -9.74
N SER A 154 14.29 -9.79 -11.02
CA SER A 154 14.64 -11.15 -11.43
C SER A 154 16.01 -11.60 -10.88
N ASN A 155 16.98 -10.67 -10.81
CA ASN A 155 18.33 -10.95 -10.31
C ASN A 155 18.36 -11.25 -8.80
N ASN A 156 17.38 -10.74 -8.03
CA ASN A 156 17.31 -10.91 -6.60
C ASN A 156 16.42 -12.08 -6.15
N LYS A 157 15.70 -12.73 -7.09
CA LYS A 157 14.72 -13.78 -6.76
C LYS A 157 15.33 -14.92 -5.94
N ASN A 158 16.51 -15.41 -6.31
CA ASN A 158 17.17 -16.50 -5.58
C ASN A 158 17.57 -16.08 -4.16
N LYS A 159 18.10 -14.86 -3.98
CA LYS A 159 18.46 -14.32 -2.67
C LYS A 159 17.23 -14.13 -1.80
N PHE A 160 16.15 -13.61 -2.38
CA PHE A 160 14.86 -13.48 -1.72
C PHE A 160 14.34 -14.83 -1.20
N MET A 161 14.31 -15.86 -2.04
CA MET A 161 13.84 -17.20 -1.67
C MET A 161 14.71 -17.82 -0.55
N ASN A 162 16.04 -17.60 -0.57
CA ASN A 162 16.92 -18.08 0.48
C ASN A 162 16.65 -17.42 1.84
N ILE A 163 16.36 -16.12 1.85
CA ILE A 163 15.97 -15.41 3.09
C ILE A 163 14.62 -15.92 3.59
N LEU A 164 13.63 -16.11 2.71
CA LEU A 164 12.35 -16.72 3.10
C LEU A 164 12.53 -18.11 3.72
N LYS A 165 13.44 -18.93 3.17
CA LYS A 165 13.77 -20.25 3.73
C LYS A 165 14.36 -20.13 5.13
N LYS A 166 15.30 -19.20 5.34
CA LYS A 166 15.91 -18.91 6.65
C LYS A 166 14.86 -18.61 7.72
N TYR A 167 13.84 -17.82 7.37
CA TYR A 167 12.75 -17.42 8.27
C TYR A 167 11.53 -18.34 8.22
N LYS A 168 11.60 -19.49 7.52
CA LYS A 168 10.50 -20.49 7.43
C LYS A 168 9.21 -19.91 6.85
N LEU A 169 9.31 -19.00 5.87
CA LEU A 169 8.17 -18.31 5.24
C LEU A 169 7.86 -18.79 3.81
N ILE A 170 8.62 -19.76 3.27
CA ILE A 170 8.44 -20.21 1.88
C ILE A 170 7.03 -20.75 1.63
N SER A 171 6.47 -21.52 2.55
CA SER A 171 5.13 -22.09 2.42
C SER A 171 4.02 -21.04 2.44
N LEU A 172 4.30 -19.85 2.96
CA LEU A 172 3.39 -18.71 3.02
C LEU A 172 3.59 -17.75 1.84
N CYS A 173 4.60 -17.98 1.01
CA CYS A 173 4.94 -17.12 -0.11
C CYS A 173 4.33 -17.63 -1.41
N ARG A 174 3.62 -16.74 -2.11
CA ARG A 174 3.01 -17.01 -3.40
C ARG A 174 3.46 -15.98 -4.43
N GLU A 175 3.92 -16.43 -5.59
CA GLU A 175 4.20 -15.54 -6.72
C GLU A 175 2.89 -15.11 -7.37
N LEU A 176 2.62 -13.82 -7.36
CA LEU A 176 1.37 -13.24 -7.85
C LEU A 176 1.38 -12.96 -9.36
N GLY A 177 2.48 -12.45 -9.87
CA GLY A 177 2.56 -12.02 -11.27
C GLY A 177 3.71 -11.07 -11.54
N THR A 178 3.54 -10.23 -12.53
CA THR A 178 4.61 -9.36 -13.06
C THR A 178 4.13 -7.93 -13.26
N ILE A 179 5.10 -7.03 -13.36
CA ILE A 179 4.89 -5.60 -13.58
C ILE A 179 5.47 -5.23 -14.94
N LYS A 180 4.73 -4.42 -15.69
CA LYS A 180 5.13 -3.94 -17.02
C LYS A 180 4.89 -2.44 -17.14
N LYS A 181 5.79 -1.76 -17.84
CA LYS A 181 5.57 -0.39 -18.26
C LYS A 181 4.80 -0.41 -19.59
N GLU A 182 3.61 0.16 -19.59
CA GLU A 182 2.73 0.27 -20.75
C GLU A 182 2.25 1.70 -20.90
N GLU A 183 1.84 2.08 -22.11
CA GLU A 183 1.34 3.44 -22.38
C GLU A 183 0.02 3.71 -21.63
N ASN A 184 -0.87 2.73 -21.59
CA ASN A 184 -2.14 2.76 -20.86
C ASN A 184 -2.09 1.69 -19.76
N PRO A 185 -1.53 2.02 -18.58
CA PRO A 185 -1.34 1.03 -17.53
C PRO A 185 -2.67 0.50 -16.98
N SER A 186 -2.70 -0.80 -16.70
CA SER A 186 -3.87 -1.52 -16.24
C SER A 186 -3.54 -2.55 -15.17
N ILE A 187 -4.57 -3.05 -14.49
CA ILE A 187 -4.50 -4.27 -13.70
C ILE A 187 -5.23 -5.38 -14.43
N GLU A 188 -4.60 -6.55 -14.57
CA GLU A 188 -5.18 -7.74 -15.20
C GLU A 188 -5.17 -8.90 -14.22
N ILE A 189 -6.34 -9.53 -14.01
CA ILE A 189 -6.56 -10.66 -13.12
C ILE A 189 -7.13 -11.82 -13.95
N ILE A 190 -6.28 -12.76 -14.32
CA ILE A 190 -6.62 -13.83 -15.26
C ILE A 190 -7.75 -14.72 -14.72
N ASP A 191 -7.69 -15.15 -13.46
CA ASP A 191 -8.71 -16.03 -12.87
C ASP A 191 -10.11 -15.38 -12.77
N ALA A 192 -10.17 -14.06 -12.72
CA ALA A 192 -11.43 -13.30 -12.69
C ALA A 192 -11.87 -12.83 -14.09
N ASN A 193 -11.09 -13.09 -15.14
CA ASN A 193 -11.29 -12.50 -16.47
C ASN A 193 -11.51 -10.99 -16.39
N TYR A 194 -10.74 -10.31 -15.56
CA TYR A 194 -10.89 -8.89 -15.26
C TYR A 194 -9.67 -8.11 -15.73
N ILE A 195 -9.92 -7.02 -16.45
CA ILE A 195 -8.92 -6.03 -16.82
C ILE A 195 -9.52 -4.63 -16.66
N GLU A 196 -8.79 -3.76 -15.98
CA GLU A 196 -9.22 -2.37 -15.80
C GLU A 196 -8.03 -1.41 -15.86
N SER A 197 -8.24 -0.25 -16.48
CA SER A 197 -7.21 0.78 -16.58
C SER A 197 -6.96 1.44 -15.22
N LEU A 198 -5.70 1.77 -14.93
CA LEU A 198 -5.37 2.53 -13.72
C LEU A 198 -6.01 3.92 -13.73
N SER A 199 -6.29 4.49 -14.89
CA SER A 199 -7.01 5.76 -15.03
C SER A 199 -8.44 5.68 -14.49
N ASN A 200 -9.19 4.64 -14.87
CA ASN A 200 -10.54 4.40 -14.35
C ASN A 200 -10.53 4.08 -12.85
N LEU A 201 -9.58 3.26 -12.40
CA LEU A 201 -9.44 2.96 -10.98
C LEU A 201 -9.12 4.21 -10.16
N ARG A 202 -8.25 5.11 -10.66
CA ARG A 202 -7.98 6.42 -10.02
C ARG A 202 -9.22 7.30 -9.98
N LYS A 203 -10.04 7.26 -11.03
CA LYS A 203 -11.32 7.98 -11.07
C LYS A 203 -12.20 7.56 -9.90
N TYR A 204 -12.47 6.27 -9.74
CA TYR A 204 -13.29 5.75 -8.64
C TYR A 204 -12.68 6.07 -7.27
N TRP A 205 -11.38 5.85 -7.13
CA TRP A 205 -10.66 6.08 -5.86
C TRP A 205 -10.65 7.53 -5.40
N SER A 206 -10.64 8.48 -6.34
CA SER A 206 -10.55 9.92 -6.03
C SER A 206 -11.91 10.62 -6.03
N GLU A 207 -12.98 10.01 -6.55
CA GLU A 207 -14.26 10.65 -6.81
C GLU A 207 -14.92 11.20 -5.54
N LEU A 208 -14.97 10.41 -4.48
CA LEU A 208 -15.58 10.85 -3.21
C LEU A 208 -14.85 12.07 -2.63
N SER A 209 -13.52 12.04 -2.61
CA SER A 209 -12.71 13.17 -2.14
C SER A 209 -12.94 14.42 -2.99
N TYR A 210 -13.01 14.26 -4.31
CA TYR A 210 -13.35 15.35 -5.23
C TYR A 210 -14.73 15.94 -4.96
N LEU A 211 -15.75 15.11 -4.76
CA LEU A 211 -17.11 15.55 -4.49
C LEU A 211 -17.20 16.37 -3.19
N ILE A 212 -16.51 15.93 -2.15
CA ILE A 212 -16.43 16.66 -0.87
C ILE A 212 -15.68 17.97 -1.06
N GLN A 213 -14.49 17.92 -1.68
CA GLN A 213 -13.64 19.08 -1.93
C GLN A 213 -14.34 20.14 -2.78
N SER A 214 -15.05 19.74 -3.82
CA SER A 214 -15.79 20.65 -4.70
C SER A 214 -16.93 21.41 -4.01
N LYS A 215 -17.44 20.90 -2.87
CA LYS A 215 -18.45 21.58 -2.02
C LYS A 215 -17.84 22.55 -1.02
N ARG A 216 -16.60 22.31 -0.60
CA ARG A 216 -15.90 23.09 0.42
C ARG A 216 -14.99 24.16 -0.21
N ASP A 217 -14.26 23.81 -1.27
CA ASP A 217 -13.20 24.62 -1.84
C ASP A 217 -13.62 25.24 -3.20
N ASN A 218 -12.68 25.84 -3.90
CA ASN A 218 -12.93 26.36 -5.24
C ASN A 218 -13.20 25.22 -6.23
N LYS A 219 -14.39 25.19 -6.81
CA LYS A 219 -14.85 24.12 -7.71
C LYS A 219 -13.95 23.90 -8.92
N LYS A 220 -13.40 25.00 -9.48
CA LYS A 220 -12.53 24.93 -10.67
C LYS A 220 -11.22 24.23 -10.33
N THR A 221 -10.54 24.67 -9.28
CA THR A 221 -9.25 24.05 -8.86
C THR A 221 -9.45 22.62 -8.40
N ALA A 222 -10.54 22.30 -7.68
CA ALA A 222 -10.88 20.93 -7.31
C ALA A 222 -11.08 20.02 -8.53
N SER A 223 -11.76 20.54 -9.57
CA SER A 223 -11.94 19.80 -10.83
C SER A 223 -10.63 19.61 -11.59
N GLU A 224 -9.77 20.62 -11.65
CA GLU A 224 -8.46 20.54 -12.29
C GLU A 224 -7.59 19.48 -11.60
N GLU A 225 -7.52 19.47 -10.27
CA GLU A 225 -6.79 18.47 -9.49
C GLU A 225 -7.32 17.06 -9.74
N TYR A 226 -8.64 16.87 -9.78
CA TYR A 226 -9.25 15.59 -10.06
C TYR A 226 -8.90 15.08 -11.46
N GLN A 227 -8.97 15.95 -12.48
CA GLN A 227 -8.58 15.59 -13.85
C GLN A 227 -7.09 15.25 -13.95
N GLU A 228 -6.23 15.94 -13.24
CA GLU A 228 -4.80 15.60 -13.18
C GLU A 228 -4.54 14.22 -12.56
N LYS A 229 -5.24 13.87 -11.48
CA LYS A 229 -5.16 12.54 -10.87
C LYS A 229 -5.56 11.44 -11.85
N ILE A 230 -6.67 11.60 -12.56
CA ILE A 230 -7.17 10.63 -13.55
C ILE A 230 -6.18 10.49 -14.72
N ASN A 231 -5.66 11.61 -15.22
CA ASN A 231 -4.77 11.65 -16.37
C ASN A 231 -3.27 11.57 -15.99
N TYR A 232 -2.94 11.15 -14.79
CA TYR A 232 -1.57 11.11 -14.29
C TYR A 232 -0.60 10.40 -15.23
N HIS A 233 -1.01 9.29 -15.86
CA HIS A 233 -0.20 8.56 -16.82
C HIS A 233 0.20 9.37 -18.06
N LYS A 234 -0.62 10.38 -18.46
CA LYS A 234 -0.35 11.30 -19.58
C LYS A 234 0.48 12.50 -19.16
N ASN A 235 0.42 12.88 -17.89
CA ASN A 235 1.00 14.11 -17.37
C ASN A 235 2.31 13.92 -16.62
N ILE A 236 2.86 12.71 -16.60
CA ILE A 236 4.08 12.36 -15.86
C ILE A 236 5.29 13.23 -16.25
N HIS A 237 5.28 13.78 -17.47
CA HIS A 237 6.35 14.68 -17.97
C HIS A 237 6.15 16.16 -17.59
N LYS A 238 5.02 16.51 -16.96
CA LYS A 238 4.71 17.88 -16.54
C LYS A 238 5.06 18.16 -15.08
N GLN A 239 5.82 17.31 -14.45
CA GLN A 239 6.22 17.51 -13.06
C GLN A 239 7.11 18.74 -12.94
N ILE A 240 6.84 19.56 -11.91
CA ILE A 240 7.69 20.68 -11.55
C ILE A 240 9.04 20.11 -11.09
N GLU A 241 10.08 20.35 -11.87
CA GLU A 241 11.45 20.02 -11.46
C GLU A 241 12.05 21.19 -10.66
N PRO A 242 12.22 21.06 -9.34
CA PRO A 242 12.85 22.09 -8.55
C PRO A 242 14.33 22.22 -8.95
N LYS A 243 14.74 23.42 -9.35
CA LYS A 243 16.15 23.72 -9.61
C LYS A 243 16.75 24.36 -8.35
N ALA A 244 17.59 23.61 -7.65
CA ALA A 244 18.37 24.18 -6.56
C ALA A 244 19.44 25.14 -7.14
N THR A 245 19.46 26.37 -6.67
CA THR A 245 20.49 27.38 -7.05
C THR A 245 21.78 27.20 -6.26
N TYR A 246 21.89 26.18 -5.45
CA TYR A 246 23.04 25.87 -4.59
C TYR A 246 23.34 24.36 -4.62
N SER A 247 24.61 24.01 -4.35
CA SER A 247 25.02 22.61 -4.20
C SER A 247 24.85 22.15 -2.76
N PHE A 248 24.12 21.05 -2.55
CA PHE A 248 23.99 20.41 -1.23
C PHE A 248 25.33 19.88 -0.70
N LYS A 249 26.24 19.49 -1.61
CA LYS A 249 27.54 18.92 -1.24
C LYS A 249 28.48 19.89 -0.52
N ASP A 250 28.33 21.21 -0.77
CA ASP A 250 29.25 22.20 -0.26
C ASP A 250 28.93 22.66 1.17
N LYS A 251 27.72 22.42 1.68
CA LYS A 251 27.29 22.95 2.99
C LYS A 251 27.24 21.93 4.13
N ILE A 252 27.41 20.64 3.85
CA ILE A 252 27.55 19.62 4.92
C ILE A 252 29.01 19.55 5.40
N LYS A 253 29.72 20.68 5.36
CA LYS A 253 31.04 20.75 5.96
C LYS A 253 30.92 20.91 7.47
N LYS A 254 31.18 19.82 8.18
CA LYS A 254 31.77 19.79 9.54
C LYS A 254 31.08 20.54 10.70
N SER A 255 29.86 21.06 10.58
CA SER A 255 29.21 21.75 11.71
C SER A 255 28.47 20.78 12.67
N LEU A 256 28.40 19.49 12.36
CA LEU A 256 27.66 18.50 13.14
C LEU A 256 28.47 17.74 14.19
N ILE A 257 29.73 18.15 14.44
CA ILE A 257 30.49 17.63 15.56
C ILE A 257 30.30 18.58 16.76
N HIS A 258 29.06 18.83 17.13
CA HIS A 258 28.79 19.38 18.45
C HIS A 258 28.77 18.25 19.48
N LYS A 259 29.62 18.34 20.50
CA LYS A 259 29.67 17.43 21.65
C LYS A 259 28.39 17.44 22.50
N SER A 260 27.45 18.35 22.23
CA SER A 260 26.16 18.44 22.92
C SER A 260 25.01 18.12 21.96
N LYS A 261 24.06 17.32 22.42
CA LYS A 261 22.82 17.06 21.69
C LYS A 261 22.02 18.37 21.53
N PRO A 262 21.49 18.70 20.33
CA PRO A 262 20.64 19.87 20.17
C PRO A 262 19.38 19.74 21.03
N LYS A 263 18.97 20.85 21.63
CA LYS A 263 17.69 20.92 22.34
C LYS A 263 16.61 21.29 21.35
N ILE A 264 15.55 20.50 21.29
CA ILE A 264 14.39 20.74 20.41
C ILE A 264 13.22 21.11 21.33
N ALA A 265 12.59 22.27 21.06
CA ALA A 265 11.33 22.63 21.67
C ALA A 265 10.17 22.19 20.74
N ILE A 266 9.24 21.45 21.29
CA ILE A 266 8.03 21.01 20.59
C ILE A 266 6.88 21.81 21.19
N PHE A 267 6.26 22.68 20.38
CA PHE A 267 5.03 23.35 20.75
C PHE A 267 3.85 22.41 20.48
N ARG A 268 2.97 22.29 21.47
CA ARG A 268 1.72 21.53 21.36
C ARG A 268 0.58 22.53 21.38
N GLU A 269 -0.26 22.51 20.36
CA GLU A 269 -1.55 23.17 20.32
C GLU A 269 -2.61 22.42 21.13
#